data_77157bd39ab9346096c08f5c75ad1da0
#
_entry.id   77157bd39ab9346096c08f5c75ad1da0
#
_cell.length_a   1.000
_cell.length_b   1.000
_cell.length_c   1.000
_cell.angle_alpha   90.00
_cell.angle_beta   90.00
_cell.angle_gamma   90.00
#
_symmetry.space_group_name_H-M   'P 1'
#
loop_
_entity.id
_entity.type
_entity.pdbx_description
1 polymer ?
#
loop_
_entity_poly.entity_id
_entity_poly.type
_entity_poly.pdbx_seq_one_letter_code
_entity_poly.pdbx_strand_id
1 'polypeptide(L)'
;GDKRPVDALGSNVGHVLWTGLADPDSARQIADRLVSPEMFSGWGIRTLATTMARYDPVEYHNGAVWPHDTTICVAGLARYGFTEQAVRVARGVLDAAVLQGGRLPELFCGFDRSEFPYPVAYPTSCSPQAWAAASPLLLIRAILGLEPDIPAGKVYLDPPAESLEAAGITIRNMPLAKRRIDVDGRGRGAIHRLPGIEVVRRRRSA
;
A
#
# COMPACT_ATOMS: atom_id res chain seq x y z
N GLY A 1 -24.58 -24.96 -3.84
CA GLY A 1 -24.54 -24.68 -2.42
C GLY A 1 -25.20 -23.35 -2.10
N ASP A 2 -25.80 -23.23 -0.94
CA ASP A 2 -26.44 -22.00 -0.46
C ASP A 2 -25.37 -20.89 -0.36
N LYS A 3 -25.55 -19.83 -1.13
CA LYS A 3 -24.68 -18.65 -1.08
C LYS A 3 -24.98 -17.86 0.20
N ARG A 4 -24.47 -18.30 1.34
CA ARG A 4 -24.57 -17.54 2.58
C ARG A 4 -23.47 -16.48 2.60
N PRO A 5 -23.77 -15.23 3.03
CA PRO A 5 -22.74 -14.24 3.29
C PRO A 5 -21.72 -14.78 4.29
N VAL A 6 -20.45 -14.52 4.04
CA VAL A 6 -19.37 -14.80 5.01
C VAL A 6 -19.18 -13.53 5.82
N ASP A 7 -19.51 -13.61 7.11
CA ASP A 7 -19.32 -12.51 8.05
C ASP A 7 -17.88 -12.53 8.59
N ALA A 8 -16.96 -12.10 7.75
CA ALA A 8 -15.54 -12.01 8.10
C ALA A 8 -14.91 -10.75 7.51
N LEU A 9 -14.22 -10.00 8.35
CA LEU A 9 -13.45 -8.84 7.94
C LEU A 9 -11.98 -9.24 7.74
N GLY A 10 -11.56 -9.28 6.49
CA GLY A 10 -10.17 -9.60 6.10
C GLY A 10 -9.60 -8.56 5.15
N SER A 11 -8.29 -8.59 4.94
CA SER A 11 -7.56 -7.66 4.07
C SER A 11 -8.01 -7.68 2.61
N ASN A 12 -8.58 -8.79 2.15
CA ASN A 12 -9.08 -8.97 0.79
C ASN A 12 -10.15 -7.94 0.37
N VAL A 13 -10.82 -7.27 1.31
CA VAL A 13 -11.73 -6.15 0.98
C VAL A 13 -10.96 -4.98 0.34
N GLY A 14 -9.67 -4.80 0.65
CA GLY A 14 -8.81 -3.82 0.01
C GLY A 14 -8.52 -4.13 -1.46
N HIS A 15 -8.56 -5.41 -1.85
CA HIS A 15 -8.42 -5.81 -3.25
C HIS A 15 -9.63 -5.38 -4.09
N VAL A 16 -10.81 -5.25 -3.48
CA VAL A 16 -12.01 -4.69 -4.14
C VAL A 16 -11.77 -3.23 -4.53
N LEU A 17 -11.09 -2.45 -3.66
CA LEU A 17 -10.65 -1.09 -4.00
C LEU A 17 -9.63 -1.12 -5.13
N TRP A 18 -8.64 -2.00 -5.05
CA TRP A 18 -7.59 -2.08 -6.06
C TRP A 18 -8.14 -2.38 -7.46
N THR A 19 -9.13 -3.26 -7.56
CA THR A 19 -9.79 -3.58 -8.84
C THR A 19 -10.75 -2.50 -9.34
N GLY A 20 -11.18 -1.58 -8.47
CA GLY A 20 -12.11 -0.51 -8.80
C GLY A 20 -13.58 -0.96 -8.85
N LEU A 21 -13.92 -2.05 -8.18
CA LEU A 21 -15.27 -2.63 -8.17
C LEU A 21 -16.21 -2.02 -7.13
N ALA A 22 -15.68 -1.33 -6.11
CA ALA A 22 -16.49 -0.73 -5.08
C ALA A 22 -17.24 0.50 -5.59
N ASP A 23 -18.51 0.62 -5.25
CA ASP A 23 -19.20 1.92 -5.34
C ASP A 23 -18.63 2.90 -4.29
N PRO A 24 -18.91 4.21 -4.40
CA PRO A 24 -18.32 5.23 -3.50
C PRO A 24 -18.60 5.00 -2.02
N ASP A 25 -19.80 4.55 -1.66
CA ASP A 25 -20.18 4.34 -0.26
C ASP A 25 -19.51 3.09 0.32
N SER A 26 -19.51 2.00 -0.42
CA SER A 26 -18.76 0.78 -0.08
C SER A 26 -17.26 1.06 0.01
N ALA A 27 -16.70 1.86 -0.91
CA ALA A 27 -15.29 2.22 -0.90
C ALA A 27 -14.90 2.97 0.39
N ARG A 28 -15.73 3.91 0.85
CA ARG A 28 -15.52 4.64 2.09
C ARG A 28 -15.52 3.71 3.31
N GLN A 29 -16.52 2.83 3.39
CA GLN A 29 -16.60 1.85 4.47
C GLN A 29 -15.39 0.93 4.50
N ILE A 30 -14.93 0.44 3.33
CA ILE A 30 -13.73 -0.38 3.23
C ILE A 30 -12.50 0.40 3.70
N ALA A 31 -12.34 1.65 3.26
CA ALA A 31 -11.20 2.49 3.65
C ALA A 31 -11.14 2.68 5.17
N ASP A 32 -12.27 3.00 5.81
CA ASP A 32 -12.36 3.16 7.27
C ASP A 32 -12.04 1.86 8.00
N ARG A 33 -12.51 0.72 7.50
CA ARG A 33 -12.21 -0.60 8.10
C ARG A 33 -10.74 -0.98 7.98
N LEU A 34 -10.11 -0.75 6.83
CA LEU A 34 -8.71 -1.11 6.62
C LEU A 34 -7.74 -0.36 7.56
N VAL A 35 -8.09 0.85 7.99
CA VAL A 35 -7.25 1.64 8.92
C VAL A 35 -7.72 1.58 10.36
N SER A 36 -8.76 0.80 10.66
CA SER A 36 -9.24 0.60 12.03
C SER A 36 -8.21 -0.16 12.88
N PRO A 37 -8.23 -0.01 14.21
CA PRO A 37 -7.33 -0.75 15.10
C PRO A 37 -7.44 -2.28 14.96
N GLU A 38 -8.58 -2.79 14.54
CA GLU A 38 -8.79 -4.23 14.34
C GLU A 38 -8.00 -4.75 13.13
N MET A 39 -7.82 -3.93 12.09
CA MET A 39 -7.15 -4.32 10.85
C MET A 39 -5.73 -3.81 10.75
N PHE A 40 -5.45 -2.56 11.14
CA PHE A 40 -4.13 -1.95 11.00
C PHE A 40 -3.30 -2.15 12.26
N SER A 41 -2.26 -2.95 12.16
CA SER A 41 -1.34 -3.27 13.26
C SER A 41 -0.33 -2.16 13.58
N GLY A 42 -0.30 -1.09 12.79
CA GLY A 42 0.79 -0.10 12.83
C GLY A 42 1.98 -0.45 11.93
N TRP A 43 2.13 -1.72 11.54
CA TRP A 43 3.13 -2.21 10.57
C TRP A 43 2.55 -2.49 9.20
N GLY A 44 1.28 -2.88 9.15
CA GLY A 44 0.54 -3.22 7.94
C GLY A 44 -0.86 -3.71 8.28
N ILE A 45 -1.60 -4.13 7.26
CA ILE A 45 -2.97 -4.62 7.41
C ILE A 45 -2.93 -6.11 7.74
N ARG A 46 -3.63 -6.50 8.80
CA ARG A 46 -3.81 -7.90 9.18
C ARG A 46 -4.67 -8.63 8.17
N THR A 47 -4.36 -9.86 7.89
CA THR A 47 -5.17 -10.71 6.98
C THR A 47 -6.56 -10.98 7.52
N LEU A 48 -6.76 -10.91 8.83
CA LEU A 48 -8.05 -11.06 9.51
C LEU A 48 -8.13 -10.07 10.68
N ALA A 49 -9.30 -9.45 10.86
CA ALA A 49 -9.52 -8.51 11.95
C ALA A 49 -9.44 -9.17 13.33
N THR A 50 -8.90 -8.44 14.31
CA THR A 50 -8.75 -8.94 15.70
C THR A 50 -10.07 -9.32 16.37
N THR A 51 -11.19 -8.81 15.87
CA THR A 51 -12.55 -9.12 16.36
C THR A 51 -13.13 -10.42 15.83
N MET A 52 -12.46 -11.05 14.86
CA MET A 52 -12.94 -12.31 14.28
C MET A 52 -12.57 -13.52 15.15
N ALA A 53 -13.48 -14.48 15.26
CA ALA A 53 -13.32 -15.64 16.14
C ALA A 53 -12.10 -16.53 15.84
N ARG A 54 -11.58 -16.47 14.60
CA ARG A 54 -10.39 -17.21 14.18
C ARG A 54 -9.12 -16.36 14.12
N TYR A 55 -9.18 -15.13 14.63
CA TYR A 55 -7.99 -14.28 14.66
C TYR A 55 -6.92 -14.87 15.56
N ASP A 56 -5.73 -14.96 15.02
CA ASP A 56 -4.52 -15.28 15.75
C ASP A 56 -3.33 -14.54 15.09
N PRO A 57 -2.62 -13.65 15.79
CA PRO A 57 -1.53 -12.87 15.21
C PRO A 57 -0.35 -13.71 14.72
N VAL A 58 -0.24 -14.97 15.16
CA VAL A 58 0.81 -15.92 14.74
C VAL A 58 0.30 -16.94 13.72
N GLU A 59 -0.94 -16.83 13.29
CA GLU A 59 -1.51 -17.72 12.27
C GLU A 59 -1.23 -17.16 10.87
N TYR A 60 -0.77 -18.03 9.97
CA TYR A 60 -0.27 -17.68 8.63
C TYR A 60 -1.28 -16.89 7.79
N HIS A 61 -2.57 -17.26 7.82
CA HIS A 61 -3.65 -16.61 7.04
C HIS A 61 -4.69 -15.87 7.89
N ASN A 62 -4.68 -16.03 9.22
CA ASN A 62 -5.76 -15.57 10.08
C ASN A 62 -5.32 -14.47 11.06
N GLY A 63 -4.38 -13.62 10.69
CA GLY A 63 -3.99 -12.50 11.55
C GLY A 63 -2.62 -11.91 11.23
N ALA A 64 -1.74 -12.65 10.58
CA ALA A 64 -0.42 -12.14 10.15
C ALA A 64 -0.54 -10.96 9.18
N VAL A 65 0.54 -10.21 9.03
CA VAL A 65 0.65 -9.10 8.08
C VAL A 65 1.55 -9.50 6.92
N TRP A 66 1.02 -9.37 5.71
CA TRP A 66 1.72 -9.66 4.47
C TRP A 66 2.04 -8.35 3.75
N PRO A 67 3.30 -8.01 3.54
CA PRO A 67 3.69 -6.76 2.89
C PRO A 67 3.04 -6.55 1.51
N HIS A 68 3.01 -7.59 0.66
CA HIS A 68 2.41 -7.46 -0.67
C HIS A 68 0.89 -7.26 -0.63
N ASP A 69 0.18 -7.97 0.24
CA ASP A 69 -1.26 -7.86 0.43
C ASP A 69 -1.63 -6.45 0.95
N THR A 70 -0.92 -6.00 2.00
CA THR A 70 -1.04 -4.63 2.51
C THR A 70 -0.79 -3.59 1.41
N THR A 71 0.19 -3.82 0.55
CA THR A 71 0.55 -2.89 -0.52
C THR A 71 -0.53 -2.81 -1.59
N ILE A 72 -1.19 -3.92 -1.91
CA ILE A 72 -2.36 -3.93 -2.80
C ILE A 72 -3.50 -3.11 -2.18
N CYS A 73 -3.74 -3.25 -0.87
CA CYS A 73 -4.72 -2.42 -0.17
C CYS A 73 -4.38 -0.92 -0.24
N VAL A 74 -3.11 -0.56 -0.06
CA VAL A 74 -2.63 0.83 -0.21
C VAL A 74 -2.86 1.35 -1.63
N ALA A 75 -2.57 0.55 -2.65
CA ALA A 75 -2.84 0.93 -4.03
C ALA A 75 -4.35 1.12 -4.29
N GLY A 76 -5.19 0.30 -3.68
CA GLY A 76 -6.64 0.44 -3.70
C GLY A 76 -7.11 1.74 -3.04
N LEU A 77 -6.65 2.01 -1.82
CA LEU A 77 -6.94 3.26 -1.10
C LEU A 77 -6.54 4.49 -1.93
N ALA A 78 -5.33 4.48 -2.48
CA ALA A 78 -4.84 5.56 -3.34
C ALA A 78 -5.70 5.73 -4.60
N ARG A 79 -6.13 4.64 -5.23
CA ARG A 79 -6.99 4.67 -6.42
C ARG A 79 -8.31 5.40 -6.17
N TYR A 80 -8.90 5.25 -4.99
CA TYR A 80 -10.15 5.90 -4.61
C TYR A 80 -9.97 7.27 -3.96
N GLY A 81 -8.74 7.79 -3.88
CA GLY A 81 -8.45 9.11 -3.32
C GLY A 81 -8.35 9.15 -1.79
N PHE A 82 -8.37 8.00 -1.10
CA PHE A 82 -8.16 7.90 0.36
C PHE A 82 -6.68 8.04 0.69
N THR A 83 -6.13 9.22 0.41
CA THR A 83 -4.67 9.48 0.44
C THR A 83 -4.09 9.39 1.84
N GLU A 84 -4.78 9.93 2.85
CA GLU A 84 -4.31 9.90 4.24
C GLU A 84 -4.20 8.47 4.76
N GLN A 85 -5.23 7.65 4.50
CA GLN A 85 -5.25 6.24 4.86
C GLN A 85 -4.14 5.48 4.14
N ALA A 86 -3.99 5.71 2.84
CA ALA A 86 -2.94 5.09 2.04
C ALA A 86 -1.54 5.42 2.57
N VAL A 87 -1.25 6.68 2.86
CA VAL A 87 0.04 7.14 3.40
C VAL A 87 0.28 6.56 4.81
N ARG A 88 -0.74 6.56 5.66
CA ARG A 88 -0.63 5.99 7.01
C ARG A 88 -0.22 4.52 6.98
N VAL A 89 -0.88 3.71 6.17
CA VAL A 89 -0.57 2.28 6.05
C VAL A 89 0.79 2.07 5.38
N ALA A 90 1.08 2.82 4.31
CA ALA A 90 2.36 2.72 3.61
C ALA A 90 3.56 3.02 4.51
N ARG A 91 3.46 4.01 5.40
CA ARG A 91 4.51 4.31 6.39
C ARG A 91 4.80 3.12 7.28
N GLY A 92 3.77 2.43 7.77
CA GLY A 92 3.96 1.23 8.58
C GLY A 92 4.81 0.17 7.88
N VAL A 93 4.50 -0.12 6.61
CA VAL A 93 5.27 -1.10 5.81
C VAL A 93 6.69 -0.61 5.51
N LEU A 94 6.88 0.68 5.23
CA LEU A 94 8.20 1.24 4.97
C LEU A 94 9.07 1.26 6.24
N ASP A 95 8.49 1.57 7.40
CA ASP A 95 9.17 1.48 8.69
C ASP A 95 9.59 0.02 8.97
N ALA A 96 8.69 -0.95 8.71
CA ALA A 96 9.01 -2.36 8.82
C ALA A 96 10.16 -2.76 7.88
N ALA A 97 10.17 -2.25 6.64
CA ALA A 97 11.25 -2.50 5.69
C ALA A 97 12.61 -1.97 6.20
N VAL A 98 12.63 -0.78 6.79
CA VAL A 98 13.85 -0.20 7.38
C VAL A 98 14.38 -1.09 8.50
N LEU A 99 13.51 -1.53 9.41
CA LEU A 99 13.88 -2.41 10.53
C LEU A 99 14.34 -3.80 10.07
N GLN A 100 13.90 -4.24 8.88
CA GLN A 100 14.32 -5.50 8.25
C GLN A 100 15.53 -5.34 7.30
N GLY A 101 16.29 -4.26 7.43
CA GLY A 101 17.48 -4.01 6.60
C GLY A 101 17.17 -3.77 5.12
N GLY A 102 15.98 -3.26 4.80
CA GLY A 102 15.52 -2.97 3.45
C GLY A 102 14.95 -4.20 2.70
N ARG A 103 14.83 -5.35 3.36
CA ARG A 103 14.33 -6.60 2.76
C ARG A 103 13.13 -7.11 3.53
N LEU A 104 11.95 -6.84 3.03
CA LEU A 104 10.72 -7.35 3.62
C LEU A 104 10.65 -8.87 3.47
N PRO A 105 10.31 -9.59 4.56
CA PRO A 105 10.00 -11.01 4.50
C PRO A 105 8.64 -11.24 3.83
N GLU A 106 8.29 -12.48 3.56
CA GLU A 106 6.98 -12.87 3.04
C GLU A 106 5.85 -12.32 3.90
N LEU A 107 5.94 -12.50 5.21
CA LEU A 107 5.02 -12.01 6.23
C LEU A 107 5.73 -11.82 7.56
N PHE A 108 5.07 -11.15 8.46
CA PHE A 108 5.40 -11.08 9.89
C PHE A 108 4.12 -11.20 10.74
N CYS A 109 4.28 -11.50 12.04
CA CYS A 109 3.15 -11.68 12.93
C CYS A 109 2.31 -10.40 13.04
N GLY A 110 1.01 -10.56 13.27
CA GLY A 110 0.03 -9.47 13.30
C GLY A 110 -0.07 -8.70 14.61
N PHE A 111 0.94 -8.78 15.48
CA PHE A 111 0.98 -8.02 16.73
C PHE A 111 0.93 -6.51 16.49
N ASP A 112 0.35 -5.77 17.43
CA ASP A 112 0.26 -4.33 17.35
C ASP A 112 1.62 -3.65 17.60
N ARG A 113 1.87 -2.55 16.89
CA ARG A 113 3.10 -1.77 17.04
C ARG A 113 3.23 -1.15 18.43
N SER A 114 2.12 -0.92 19.13
CA SER A 114 2.13 -0.43 20.51
C SER A 114 2.60 -1.48 21.51
N GLU A 115 2.41 -2.77 21.19
CA GLU A 115 2.86 -3.89 22.02
C GLU A 115 4.31 -4.26 21.69
N PHE A 116 4.65 -4.28 20.39
CA PHE A 116 5.98 -4.63 19.92
C PHE A 116 6.52 -3.52 19.01
N PRO A 117 7.57 -2.79 19.43
CA PRO A 117 8.13 -1.66 18.66
C PRO A 117 8.93 -2.10 17.43
N TYR A 118 8.82 -3.35 17.02
CA TYR A 118 9.42 -3.96 15.83
C TYR A 118 8.48 -5.02 15.25
N PRO A 119 8.53 -5.28 13.93
CA PRO A 119 7.76 -6.37 13.33
C PRO A 119 8.24 -7.72 13.86
N VAL A 120 7.36 -8.47 14.51
CA VAL A 120 7.71 -9.78 15.06
C VAL A 120 7.84 -10.78 13.91
N ALA A 121 9.01 -11.40 13.80
CA ALA A 121 9.29 -12.34 12.71
C ALA A 121 8.35 -13.56 12.75
N TYR A 122 7.84 -13.93 11.57
CA TYR A 122 7.12 -15.20 11.44
C TYR A 122 8.15 -16.34 11.24
N PRO A 123 8.13 -17.40 12.05
CA PRO A 123 9.24 -18.37 12.13
C PRO A 123 9.61 -19.05 10.81
N THR A 124 8.64 -19.33 9.96
CA THR A 124 8.83 -20.05 8.68
C THR A 124 8.68 -19.15 7.46
N SER A 125 8.73 -17.81 7.66
CA SER A 125 8.62 -16.84 6.59
C SER A 125 9.79 -16.92 5.62
N CYS A 126 9.51 -16.94 4.32
CA CYS A 126 10.54 -16.81 3.31
C CYS A 126 11.18 -15.41 3.36
N SER A 127 12.52 -15.36 3.42
CA SER A 127 13.26 -14.09 3.41
C SER A 127 14.59 -14.27 2.67
N PRO A 128 14.82 -13.57 1.55
CA PRO A 128 13.88 -12.68 0.85
C PRO A 128 12.77 -13.42 0.11
N GLN A 129 11.69 -12.68 -0.21
CA GLN A 129 10.58 -13.18 -1.00
C GLN A 129 10.24 -12.16 -2.08
N ALA A 130 10.06 -12.62 -3.34
CA ALA A 130 10.02 -11.74 -4.51
C ALA A 130 8.90 -10.69 -4.46
N TRP A 131 7.66 -11.08 -4.15
CA TRP A 131 6.55 -10.13 -4.08
C TRP A 131 6.64 -9.17 -2.88
N ALA A 132 7.18 -9.63 -1.75
CA ALA A 132 7.47 -8.74 -0.62
C ALA A 132 8.56 -7.72 -0.98
N ALA A 133 9.60 -8.14 -1.70
CA ALA A 133 10.64 -7.25 -2.19
C ALA A 133 10.13 -6.21 -3.21
N ALA A 134 9.08 -6.53 -3.97
CA ALA A 134 8.43 -5.62 -4.90
C ALA A 134 7.45 -4.62 -4.22
N SER A 135 7.00 -4.92 -2.99
CA SER A 135 6.02 -4.11 -2.27
C SER A 135 6.40 -2.63 -2.14
N PRO A 136 7.63 -2.25 -1.75
CA PRO A 136 8.02 -0.84 -1.65
C PRO A 136 7.86 -0.09 -2.98
N LEU A 137 8.07 -0.74 -4.11
CA LEU A 137 7.94 -0.11 -5.43
C LEU A 137 6.47 0.25 -5.74
N LEU A 138 5.53 -0.63 -5.40
CA LEU A 138 4.11 -0.36 -5.57
C LEU A 138 3.62 0.68 -4.56
N LEU A 139 4.09 0.65 -3.30
CA LEU A 139 3.79 1.67 -2.29
C LEU A 139 4.19 3.06 -2.80
N ILE A 140 5.41 3.19 -3.27
CA ILE A 140 5.95 4.45 -3.79
C ILE A 140 5.12 4.93 -4.98
N ARG A 141 4.80 4.03 -5.93
CA ARG A 141 3.91 4.35 -7.06
C ARG A 141 2.56 4.86 -6.60
N ALA A 142 1.92 4.15 -5.68
CA ALA A 142 0.59 4.47 -5.17
C ALA A 142 0.58 5.83 -4.45
N ILE A 143 1.58 6.07 -3.59
CA ILE A 143 1.71 7.30 -2.82
C ILE A 143 1.99 8.51 -3.74
N LEU A 144 2.82 8.35 -4.75
CA LEU A 144 3.14 9.43 -5.69
C LEU A 144 2.06 9.63 -6.77
N GLY A 145 1.05 8.76 -6.83
CA GLY A 145 0.08 8.78 -7.92
C GLY A 145 0.73 8.60 -9.29
N LEU A 146 1.87 7.88 -9.32
CA LEU A 146 2.66 7.69 -10.53
C LEU A 146 2.14 6.49 -11.32
N GLU A 147 1.57 6.74 -12.49
CA GLU A 147 1.06 5.69 -13.37
C GLU A 147 1.65 5.83 -14.79
N PRO A 148 2.67 5.02 -15.12
CA PRO A 148 3.26 5.04 -16.46
C PRO A 148 2.41 4.23 -17.45
N ASP A 149 2.08 4.86 -18.57
CA ASP A 149 1.55 4.25 -19.79
C ASP A 149 2.53 4.48 -20.94
N ILE A 150 3.61 3.74 -20.90
CA ILE A 150 4.72 3.89 -21.84
C ILE A 150 4.33 3.54 -23.28
N PRO A 151 3.49 2.51 -23.54
CA PRO A 151 2.99 2.24 -24.88
C PRO A 151 2.22 3.43 -25.50
N ALA A 152 1.47 4.15 -24.68
CA ALA A 152 0.77 5.38 -25.12
C ALA A 152 1.67 6.63 -25.09
N GLY A 153 2.93 6.52 -24.71
CA GLY A 153 3.85 7.64 -24.55
C GLY A 153 3.46 8.59 -23.42
N LYS A 154 2.82 8.09 -22.36
CA LYS A 154 2.28 8.91 -21.26
C LYS A 154 2.76 8.46 -19.89
N VAL A 155 2.85 9.42 -19.00
CA VAL A 155 2.99 9.19 -17.56
C VAL A 155 1.95 10.04 -16.85
N TYR A 156 1.06 9.41 -16.12
CA TYR A 156 0.10 10.11 -15.29
C TYR A 156 0.72 10.39 -13.92
N LEU A 157 0.58 11.62 -13.47
CA LEU A 157 0.91 12.04 -12.12
C LEU A 157 -0.33 12.62 -11.48
N ASP A 158 -0.68 12.04 -10.38
CA ASP A 158 -1.74 12.51 -9.52
C ASP A 158 -1.13 12.80 -8.15
N PRO A 159 -0.43 13.95 -8.01
CA PRO A 159 0.24 14.27 -6.77
C PRO A 159 -0.83 14.33 -5.68
N PRO A 160 -0.67 13.55 -4.62
CA PRO A 160 -1.56 13.63 -3.49
C PRO A 160 -1.45 15.01 -2.88
N ALA A 161 -2.56 15.46 -2.32
CA ALA A 161 -2.65 16.66 -1.54
C ALA A 161 -1.57 16.71 -0.44
N GLU A 162 -1.42 17.82 0.23
CA GLU A 162 -0.43 18.25 1.24
C GLU A 162 0.18 17.18 2.17
N SER A 163 -0.45 16.00 2.29
CA SER A 163 0.02 14.89 3.13
C SER A 163 1.35 14.27 2.67
N LEU A 164 1.73 14.41 1.41
CA LEU A 164 3.02 13.90 0.89
C LEU A 164 4.19 14.87 1.10
N GLU A 165 3.93 16.16 1.19
CA GLU A 165 4.97 17.10 1.63
C GLU A 165 5.49 16.72 3.03
N ALA A 166 4.58 16.26 3.90
CA ALA A 166 4.93 15.74 5.22
C ALA A 166 5.63 14.37 5.18
N ALA A 167 5.49 13.59 4.10
CA ALA A 167 6.12 12.28 3.99
C ALA A 167 7.60 12.33 3.61
N GLY A 168 8.09 13.45 3.01
CA GLY A 168 9.50 13.65 2.67
C GLY A 168 10.05 12.63 1.66
N ILE A 169 9.18 11.98 0.88
CA ILE A 169 9.60 10.93 -0.06
C ILE A 169 10.23 11.58 -1.30
N THR A 170 11.49 11.25 -1.54
CA THR A 170 12.19 11.59 -2.79
C THR A 170 12.74 10.32 -3.40
N ILE A 171 12.42 10.06 -4.66
CA ILE A 171 12.99 8.97 -5.43
C ILE A 171 13.97 9.56 -6.42
N ARG A 172 15.20 9.05 -6.41
CA ARG A 172 16.21 9.46 -7.36
C ARG A 172 16.56 8.31 -8.30
N ASN A 173 16.85 8.69 -9.54
CA ASN A 173 17.40 7.77 -10.52
C ASN A 173 16.48 6.56 -10.83
N MET A 174 15.14 6.74 -10.73
CA MET A 174 14.16 5.69 -11.03
C MET A 174 14.16 5.38 -12.52
N PRO A 175 14.29 4.10 -12.93
CA PRO A 175 14.21 3.74 -14.33
C PRO A 175 12.79 3.88 -14.86
N LEU A 176 12.61 4.61 -15.96
CA LEU A 176 11.34 4.76 -16.65
C LEU A 176 11.59 4.92 -18.17
N ALA A 177 10.98 4.08 -19.00
CA ALA A 177 11.05 4.16 -20.46
C ALA A 177 12.49 4.30 -21.00
N LYS A 178 13.41 3.41 -20.55
CA LYS A 178 14.85 3.42 -20.89
C LYS A 178 15.61 4.68 -20.42
N ARG A 179 15.02 5.46 -19.52
CA ARG A 179 15.60 6.68 -18.93
C ARG A 179 15.61 6.58 -17.42
N ARG A 180 16.17 7.58 -16.79
CA ARG A 180 16.19 7.75 -15.35
C ARG A 180 15.48 9.05 -14.97
N ILE A 181 14.64 9.01 -13.96
CA ILE A 181 13.88 10.16 -13.48
C ILE A 181 14.03 10.32 -11.99
N ASP A 182 13.93 11.56 -11.53
CA ASP A 182 13.77 11.88 -10.11
C ASP A 182 12.33 12.31 -9.87
N VAL A 183 11.74 11.81 -8.80
CA VAL A 183 10.37 12.14 -8.39
C VAL A 183 10.42 12.65 -6.95
N ASP A 184 9.92 13.87 -6.74
CA ASP A 184 9.82 14.49 -5.43
C ASP A 184 8.37 14.48 -4.95
N GLY A 185 8.11 13.94 -3.77
CA GLY A 185 6.79 13.89 -3.14
C GLY A 185 6.21 15.24 -2.73
N ARG A 186 6.97 16.33 -2.86
CA ARG A 186 6.50 17.70 -2.57
C ARG A 186 5.52 18.27 -3.62
N GLY A 187 4.95 17.41 -4.49
CA GLY A 187 3.98 17.82 -5.50
C GLY A 187 4.54 18.74 -6.60
N ARG A 188 5.76 19.21 -6.43
CA ARG A 188 6.53 19.95 -7.43
C ARG A 188 7.46 19.04 -8.23
N GLY A 189 7.31 17.72 -8.02
CA GLY A 189 8.16 16.71 -8.59
C GLY A 189 8.31 16.94 -10.07
N ALA A 190 9.45 17.47 -10.40
CA ALA A 190 9.90 17.59 -11.74
C ALA A 190 10.16 16.20 -12.28
N ILE A 191 9.12 15.54 -12.77
CA ILE A 191 9.38 14.75 -13.95
C ILE A 191 9.74 15.77 -14.99
N HIS A 192 11.02 16.15 -15.01
CA HIS A 192 11.55 17.03 -16.05
C HIS A 192 11.23 16.35 -17.37
N ARG A 193 10.79 17.14 -18.35
CA ARG A 193 10.35 16.72 -19.68
C ARG A 193 11.09 15.46 -20.12
N LEU A 194 10.38 14.35 -20.13
CA LEU A 194 10.86 13.11 -20.73
C LEU A 194 10.66 13.26 -22.24
N PRO A 195 11.69 13.47 -23.07
CA PRO A 195 11.50 13.59 -24.50
C PRO A 195 10.74 12.39 -25.04
N GLY A 196 9.63 12.64 -25.74
CA GLY A 196 8.75 11.62 -26.29
C GLY A 196 7.74 11.00 -25.30
N ILE A 197 7.64 11.55 -24.08
CA ILE A 197 6.63 11.13 -23.10
C ILE A 197 5.90 12.37 -22.61
N GLU A 198 4.57 12.33 -22.69
CA GLU A 198 3.68 13.34 -22.15
C GLU A 198 3.47 13.09 -20.65
N VAL A 199 3.69 14.10 -19.83
CA VAL A 199 3.33 14.05 -18.40
C VAL A 199 1.93 14.63 -18.22
N VAL A 200 0.97 13.76 -17.91
CA VAL A 200 -0.44 14.13 -17.71
C VAL A 200 -0.70 14.28 -16.21
N ARG A 201 -1.04 15.49 -15.79
CA ARG A 201 -1.49 15.71 -14.40
C ARG A 201 -2.99 15.47 -14.35
N ARG A 202 -3.40 14.46 -13.58
CA ARG A 202 -4.80 14.20 -13.25
C ARG A 202 -5.09 14.80 -11.88
N ARG A 203 -6.23 15.48 -11.73
CA ARG A 203 -6.85 15.70 -10.43
C ARG A 203 -7.82 14.57 -10.22
N ARG A 204 -7.65 13.77 -9.15
CA ARG A 204 -8.70 12.85 -8.74
C ARG A 204 -9.89 13.70 -8.30
N SER A 205 -11.03 13.52 -8.97
CA SER A 205 -12.30 13.98 -8.42
C SER A 205 -12.56 13.16 -7.16
N ALA A 206 -12.71 13.85 -6.04
CA ALA A 206 -13.16 13.28 -4.77
C ALA A 206 -14.53 12.64 -4.94
#